data_4d0a5f1b3b58ddbf1188e8a4bd268fa5
#
_entry.id   4d0a5f1b3b58ddbf1188e8a4bd268fa5
#
_cell.length_a   1.000
_cell.length_b   1.000
_cell.length_c   1.000
_cell.angle_alpha   90.00
_cell.angle_beta   90.00
_cell.angle_gamma   90.00
#
_symmetry.space_group_name_H-M   'P 1'
#
loop_
_entity.id
_entity.type
_entity.pdbx_description
1 polymer ?
#
loop_
_entity_poly.entity_id
_entity_poly.type
_entity_poly.pdbx_seq_one_letter_code
_entity_poly.pdbx_strand_id
1 'polypeptide(L)'
;LHTAYRRQRQMCIRDRVNLVCENFENVVVLYNGTNPIEMGFVNDYKQIKAAIWCAGPGNVGFEALGEILSGEVNPSGRTPDTFLYNLKAAPWWNNGTYTDYTNLADMAVEGMNAGKPQVYYPSFIDYVEGIYVGYKYYETAAVEGIIDYDKTVQYPFGYGLSYTTFSQKMSDLTENGNSIQFDVTVTNTGNTAGKDVVEVYYNPPYNNGGIEKASANLIVFEKTELLEPGESKTITISLNKEEMASYDMSGTGCYVLEQGNYIISVNRDSHNILDSRTYAQPNDIRYDGCLLYTSDAADDMQCV
;
A
#
# COMPACT_ATOMS: atom_id res chain seq x y z
N LEU A 1 8.19 0.68 29.02
CA LEU A 1 9.30 1.53 28.55
C LEU A 1 9.11 2.01 27.11
N HIS A 2 8.75 1.16 26.15
CA HIS A 2 8.55 1.55 24.75
C HIS A 2 7.40 2.52 24.52
N THR A 3 6.28 2.38 25.24
CA THR A 3 5.11 3.26 25.12
C THR A 3 5.40 4.67 25.66
N ALA A 4 6.18 4.78 26.73
CA ALA A 4 6.59 6.07 27.28
C ALA A 4 7.58 6.80 26.36
N TYR A 5 8.51 6.07 25.74
CA TYR A 5 9.48 6.64 24.79
C TYR A 5 8.81 7.11 23.48
N ARG A 6 7.80 6.39 22.98
CA ARG A 6 7.00 6.84 21.83
C ARG A 6 6.17 8.09 22.15
N ARG A 7 5.52 8.16 23.31
CA ARG A 7 4.80 9.37 23.77
C ARG A 7 5.73 10.58 23.87
N GLN A 8 6.92 10.39 24.40
CA GLN A 8 7.92 11.46 24.53
C GLN A 8 8.40 11.95 23.15
N ARG A 9 8.57 11.07 22.17
CA ARG A 9 8.89 11.46 20.78
C ARG A 9 7.77 12.27 20.13
N GLN A 10 6.52 11.87 20.27
CA GLN A 10 5.38 12.60 19.73
C GLN A 10 5.24 13.98 20.37
N MET A 11 5.45 14.12 21.68
CA MET A 11 5.48 15.42 22.35
C MET A 11 6.59 16.32 21.79
N CYS A 12 7.80 15.81 21.63
CA CYS A 12 8.91 16.58 21.06
C CYS A 12 8.66 17.01 19.60
N ILE A 13 7.96 16.21 18.79
CA ILE A 13 7.59 16.59 17.42
C ILE A 13 6.60 17.75 17.46
N ARG A 14 5.53 17.64 18.26
CA ARG A 14 4.51 18.68 18.39
C ARG A 14 5.08 20.00 18.93
N ASP A 15 5.94 19.96 19.93
CA ASP A 15 6.58 21.14 20.47
C ASP A 15 7.45 21.87 19.42
N ARG A 16 8.18 21.12 18.58
CA ARG A 16 8.95 21.69 17.47
C ARG A 16 8.05 22.30 16.42
N VAL A 17 6.98 21.61 16.03
CA VAL A 17 6.01 22.09 15.03
C VAL A 17 5.35 23.37 15.54
N ASN A 18 4.92 23.42 16.81
CA ASN A 18 4.38 24.61 17.45
C ASN A 18 5.36 25.79 17.33
N LEU A 19 6.60 25.60 17.79
CA LEU A 19 7.62 26.65 17.78
C LEU A 19 7.88 27.18 16.35
N VAL A 20 7.94 26.28 15.37
CA VAL A 20 8.16 26.69 13.95
C VAL A 20 6.94 27.43 13.42
N CYS A 21 5.73 26.93 13.64
CA CYS A 21 4.50 27.55 13.16
C CYS A 21 4.16 28.87 13.84
N GLU A 22 4.65 29.11 15.07
CA GLU A 22 4.55 30.39 15.74
C GLU A 22 5.47 31.48 15.11
N ASN A 23 6.57 31.07 14.47
CA ASN A 23 7.58 31.98 13.95
C ASN A 23 7.60 32.10 12.43
N PHE A 24 6.96 31.17 11.68
CA PHE A 24 6.98 31.14 10.22
C PHE A 24 5.57 30.94 9.65
N GLU A 25 5.25 31.67 8.59
CA GLU A 25 3.95 31.61 7.91
C GLU A 25 3.85 30.46 6.89
N ASN A 26 5.00 30.06 6.31
CA ASN A 26 5.07 28.98 5.32
C ASN A 26 6.04 27.90 5.81
N VAL A 27 5.49 26.74 6.11
CA VAL A 27 6.20 25.59 6.66
C VAL A 27 6.03 24.40 5.73
N VAL A 28 7.11 23.71 5.43
CA VAL A 28 7.10 22.41 4.75
C VAL A 28 7.63 21.36 5.71
N VAL A 29 6.88 20.28 5.90
CA VAL A 29 7.28 19.16 6.73
C VAL A 29 8.01 18.14 5.89
N LEU A 30 9.26 17.85 6.24
CA LEU A 30 10.07 16.79 5.63
C LEU A 30 10.15 15.62 6.62
N TYR A 31 9.58 14.49 6.24
CA TYR A 31 9.64 13.27 7.03
C TYR A 31 10.64 12.29 6.40
N ASN A 32 11.80 12.16 7.04
CA ASN A 32 12.84 11.20 6.65
C ASN A 32 12.81 10.00 7.61
N GLY A 33 11.88 9.11 7.39
CA GLY A 33 11.70 7.87 8.15
C GLY A 33 11.23 6.76 7.21
N THR A 34 11.47 5.50 7.59
CA THR A 34 11.16 4.34 6.75
C THR A 34 9.73 3.83 6.92
N ASN A 35 9.07 4.17 8.04
CA ASN A 35 7.73 3.68 8.35
C ASN A 35 6.75 4.84 8.43
N PRO A 36 5.45 4.61 8.15
CA PRO A 36 4.41 5.60 8.38
C PRO A 36 4.36 6.07 9.83
N ILE A 37 4.01 7.31 10.04
CA ILE A 37 3.77 7.93 11.34
C ILE A 37 2.40 8.61 11.36
N GLU A 38 1.91 8.93 12.55
CA GLU A 38 0.71 9.76 12.70
C GLU A 38 1.03 11.20 12.27
N MET A 39 0.52 11.60 11.10
CA MET A 39 0.73 12.92 10.52
C MET A 39 -0.50 13.84 10.65
N GLY A 40 -1.49 13.48 11.49
CA GLY A 40 -2.69 14.30 11.72
C GLY A 40 -2.39 15.75 12.08
N PHE A 41 -1.27 16.02 12.74
CA PHE A 41 -0.82 17.36 13.09
C PHE A 41 -0.61 18.27 11.87
N VAL A 42 -0.37 17.76 10.69
CA VAL A 42 -0.23 18.55 9.46
C VAL A 42 -1.49 19.39 9.18
N ASN A 43 -2.65 18.85 9.55
CA ASN A 43 -3.94 19.54 9.36
C ASN A 43 -4.25 20.55 10.47
N ASP A 44 -3.53 20.50 11.60
CA ASP A 44 -3.79 21.36 12.76
C ASP A 44 -3.19 22.78 12.57
N TYR A 45 -2.24 22.95 11.64
CA TYR A 45 -1.50 24.20 11.46
C TYR A 45 -1.66 24.76 10.04
N LYS A 46 -2.33 25.91 9.92
CA LYS A 46 -2.50 26.62 8.63
C LYS A 46 -1.16 27.06 7.98
N GLN A 47 -0.09 27.12 8.76
CA GLN A 47 1.25 27.46 8.32
C GLN A 47 1.90 26.30 7.55
N ILE A 48 1.51 25.06 7.81
CA ILE A 48 2.02 23.90 7.07
C ILE A 48 1.36 23.88 5.68
N LYS A 49 2.16 24.09 4.63
CA LYS A 49 1.71 24.17 3.25
C LYS A 49 1.91 22.87 2.49
N ALA A 50 2.88 22.06 2.90
CA ALA A 50 3.18 20.78 2.30
C ALA A 50 3.85 19.84 3.29
N ALA A 51 3.74 18.54 3.01
CA ALA A 51 4.51 17.49 3.67
C ALA A 51 5.11 16.57 2.61
N ILE A 52 6.37 16.20 2.77
CA ILE A 52 7.09 15.30 1.86
C ILE A 52 7.64 14.14 2.68
N TRP A 53 7.30 12.93 2.26
CA TRP A 53 7.94 11.73 2.78
C TRP A 53 9.12 11.36 1.89
N CYS A 54 10.32 11.42 2.45
CA CYS A 54 11.58 11.11 1.78
C CYS A 54 12.26 9.93 2.48
N ALA A 55 11.69 8.74 2.36
CA ALA A 55 12.19 7.53 3.00
C ALA A 55 13.53 7.10 2.41
N GLY A 56 14.58 7.14 3.25
CA GLY A 56 15.89 6.60 2.92
C GLY A 56 16.56 7.16 1.65
N PRO A 57 16.69 8.51 1.47
CA PRO A 57 17.19 9.10 0.24
C PRO A 57 18.69 8.81 -0.04
N GLY A 58 19.40 8.19 0.89
CA GLY A 58 20.83 7.93 0.77
C GLY A 58 21.66 9.21 0.77
N ASN A 59 22.85 9.16 0.16
CA ASN A 59 23.79 10.28 0.19
C ASN A 59 23.48 11.36 -0.86
N VAL A 60 22.83 11.00 -1.96
CA VAL A 60 22.59 11.91 -3.13
C VAL A 60 21.10 12.22 -3.35
N GLY A 61 20.18 11.49 -2.75
CA GLY A 61 18.74 11.70 -2.99
C GLY A 61 18.20 13.03 -2.45
N PHE A 62 18.95 13.76 -1.60
CA PHE A 62 18.58 15.09 -1.16
C PHE A 62 18.72 16.15 -2.26
N GLU A 63 19.45 15.89 -3.35
CA GLU A 63 19.49 16.78 -4.52
C GLU A 63 18.09 16.86 -5.15
N ALA A 64 17.45 15.70 -5.39
CA ALA A 64 16.09 15.63 -5.90
C ALA A 64 15.06 16.33 -4.99
N LEU A 65 15.26 16.33 -3.67
CA LEU A 65 14.41 17.08 -2.74
C LEU A 65 14.53 18.60 -2.98
N GLY A 66 15.74 19.10 -3.23
CA GLY A 66 15.98 20.51 -3.58
C GLY A 66 15.25 20.91 -4.87
N GLU A 67 15.35 20.08 -5.90
CA GLU A 67 14.68 20.26 -7.20
C GLU A 67 13.14 20.25 -7.07
N ILE A 68 12.60 19.37 -6.25
CA ILE A 68 11.16 19.35 -5.94
C ILE A 68 10.74 20.63 -5.22
N LEU A 69 11.45 21.03 -4.16
CA LEU A 69 11.10 22.22 -3.38
C LEU A 69 11.24 23.52 -4.18
N SER A 70 12.17 23.58 -5.15
CA SER A 70 12.30 24.72 -6.06
C SER A 70 11.25 24.73 -7.18
N GLY A 71 10.57 23.61 -7.41
CA GLY A 71 9.62 23.44 -8.52
C GLY A 71 10.28 23.09 -9.86
N GLU A 72 11.58 22.81 -9.87
CA GLU A 72 12.31 22.36 -11.07
C GLU A 72 11.87 20.96 -11.49
N VAL A 73 11.59 20.09 -10.53
CA VAL A 73 11.07 18.74 -10.75
C VAL A 73 9.68 18.60 -10.15
N ASN A 74 8.72 18.15 -10.94
CA ASN A 74 7.38 17.85 -10.49
C ASN A 74 7.35 16.45 -9.83
N PRO A 75 6.98 16.31 -8.54
CA PRO A 75 6.93 15.02 -7.87
C PRO A 75 5.87 14.10 -8.49
N SER A 76 6.17 12.80 -8.54
CA SER A 76 5.26 11.75 -9.02
C SER A 76 5.33 10.49 -8.17
N GLY A 77 5.88 10.60 -6.95
CA GLY A 77 5.94 9.50 -5.98
C GLY A 77 4.56 9.20 -5.39
N ARG A 78 4.33 7.91 -5.05
CA ARG A 78 3.14 7.43 -4.38
C ARG A 78 3.51 6.78 -3.05
N THR A 79 2.61 6.85 -2.06
CA THR A 79 2.84 6.21 -0.77
C THR A 79 2.79 4.68 -0.91
N PRO A 80 3.84 3.96 -0.47
CA PRO A 80 3.84 2.50 -0.48
C PRO A 80 3.17 1.88 0.75
N ASP A 81 2.53 2.70 1.58
CA ASP A 81 1.85 2.27 2.80
C ASP A 81 0.67 3.22 3.12
N THR A 82 -0.21 2.79 4.02
CA THR A 82 -1.35 3.56 4.51
C THR A 82 -0.97 4.35 5.74
N PHE A 83 -1.21 5.67 5.74
CA PHE A 83 -1.01 6.54 6.89
C PHE A 83 -2.29 6.67 7.70
N LEU A 84 -2.21 6.46 9.00
CA LEU A 84 -3.34 6.53 9.92
C LEU A 84 -3.29 7.79 10.78
N TYR A 85 -4.46 8.31 11.14
CA TYR A 85 -4.56 9.34 12.18
C TYR A 85 -4.14 8.81 13.55
N ASN A 86 -4.37 7.50 13.80
CA ASN A 86 -4.00 6.83 15.04
C ASN A 86 -3.50 5.43 14.73
N LEU A 87 -2.22 5.17 14.93
CA LEU A 87 -1.59 3.87 14.66
C LEU A 87 -2.17 2.72 15.49
N LYS A 88 -2.90 3.02 16.58
CA LYS A 88 -3.59 1.98 17.37
C LYS A 88 -4.77 1.35 16.63
N ALA A 89 -5.25 1.98 15.58
CA ALA A 89 -6.29 1.43 14.71
C ALA A 89 -5.75 0.35 13.75
N ALA A 90 -4.44 0.21 13.64
CA ALA A 90 -3.82 -0.81 12.80
C ALA A 90 -3.99 -2.20 13.40
N PRO A 91 -4.35 -3.23 12.61
CA PRO A 91 -4.52 -4.59 13.09
C PRO A 91 -3.23 -5.17 13.68
N TRP A 92 -2.07 -4.74 13.18
CA TRP A 92 -0.75 -5.16 13.66
C TRP A 92 -0.28 -4.42 14.92
N TRP A 93 -1.03 -3.46 15.46
CA TRP A 93 -0.57 -2.62 16.58
C TRP A 93 -0.11 -3.42 17.80
N ASN A 94 -0.82 -4.48 18.12
CA ASN A 94 -0.49 -5.34 19.26
C ASN A 94 0.72 -6.25 18.98
N ASN A 95 1.12 -6.41 17.72
CA ASN A 95 2.28 -7.18 17.28
C ASN A 95 3.56 -6.32 17.14
N GLY A 96 3.51 -5.06 17.54
CA GLY A 96 4.62 -4.11 17.40
C GLY A 96 5.80 -4.32 18.39
N THR A 97 5.75 -5.36 19.22
CA THR A 97 6.80 -5.76 20.15
C THR A 97 6.92 -7.28 20.14
N TYR A 98 8.13 -7.78 20.43
CA TYR A 98 8.31 -9.22 20.65
C TYR A 98 7.40 -9.68 21.78
N THR A 99 6.63 -10.73 21.53
CA THR A 99 5.78 -11.38 22.52
C THR A 99 6.51 -12.59 23.05
N ASP A 100 6.70 -12.62 24.36
CA ASP A 100 7.37 -13.72 25.04
C ASP A 100 6.34 -14.80 25.41
N TYR A 101 6.77 -16.06 25.32
CA TYR A 101 5.97 -17.17 25.82
C TYR A 101 5.90 -17.15 27.35
N THR A 102 4.78 -17.56 27.92
CA THR A 102 4.60 -17.63 29.39
C THR A 102 5.56 -18.62 30.05
N ASN A 103 6.03 -19.63 29.30
CA ASN A 103 7.01 -20.63 29.71
C ASN A 103 8.38 -20.41 29.05
N LEU A 104 8.78 -19.17 28.85
CA LEU A 104 9.97 -18.76 28.11
C LEU A 104 11.25 -19.48 28.61
N ALA A 105 11.38 -19.69 29.94
CA ALA A 105 12.53 -20.35 30.52
C ALA A 105 12.69 -21.81 30.08
N ASP A 106 11.56 -22.50 29.85
CA ASP A 106 11.55 -23.90 29.41
C ASP A 106 11.89 -24.06 27.93
N MET A 107 11.83 -22.94 27.18
CA MET A 107 12.06 -22.89 25.73
C MET A 107 13.44 -22.33 25.39
N ALA A 108 14.28 -22.08 26.39
CA ALA A 108 15.63 -21.54 26.20
C ALA A 108 16.49 -22.49 25.35
N VAL A 109 17.16 -21.94 24.34
CA VAL A 109 18.07 -22.68 23.45
C VAL A 109 19.49 -22.14 23.62
N GLU A 110 20.42 -23.03 23.96
CA GLU A 110 21.83 -22.69 23.98
C GLU A 110 22.38 -22.59 22.54
N GLY A 111 23.14 -21.55 22.28
CA GLY A 111 23.77 -21.31 20.98
C GLY A 111 25.04 -20.48 21.11
N MET A 112 25.55 -20.03 19.97
CA MET A 112 26.78 -19.23 19.90
C MET A 112 26.48 -17.88 19.24
N ASN A 113 26.97 -16.79 19.81
CA ASN A 113 26.96 -15.48 19.21
C ASN A 113 28.38 -14.91 19.15
N ALA A 114 28.88 -14.65 17.96
CA ALA A 114 30.24 -14.16 17.72
C ALA A 114 31.34 -14.98 18.47
N GLY A 115 31.18 -16.33 18.49
CA GLY A 115 32.09 -17.25 19.13
C GLY A 115 31.94 -17.35 20.65
N LYS A 116 30.93 -16.77 21.26
CA LYS A 116 30.64 -16.86 22.71
C LYS A 116 29.33 -17.61 22.96
N PRO A 117 29.29 -18.49 23.99
CA PRO A 117 28.02 -19.12 24.39
C PRO A 117 26.98 -18.06 24.74
N GLN A 118 25.76 -18.23 24.20
CA GLN A 118 24.63 -17.37 24.50
C GLN A 118 23.35 -18.21 24.59
N VAL A 119 22.49 -17.85 25.53
CA VAL A 119 21.15 -18.43 25.62
C VAL A 119 20.17 -17.55 24.83
N TYR A 120 19.44 -18.17 23.93
CA TYR A 120 18.40 -17.53 23.14
C TYR A 120 17.03 -17.92 23.70
N TYR A 121 16.19 -16.91 23.81
CA TYR A 121 14.79 -17.09 24.21
C TYR A 121 13.92 -16.82 22.99
N PRO A 122 13.07 -17.79 22.57
CA PRO A 122 12.20 -17.58 21.43
C PRO A 122 11.13 -16.54 21.75
N SER A 123 10.75 -15.77 20.76
CA SER A 123 9.60 -14.89 20.75
C SER A 123 8.72 -15.23 19.55
N PHE A 124 7.48 -14.76 19.53
CA PHE A 124 6.61 -14.97 18.41
C PHE A 124 5.91 -13.68 17.98
N ILE A 125 5.46 -13.66 16.74
CA ILE A 125 4.58 -12.65 16.18
C ILE A 125 3.37 -13.37 15.63
N ASP A 126 2.17 -12.90 16.00
CA ASP A 126 0.92 -13.44 15.49
C ASP A 126 0.42 -12.53 14.36
N TYR A 127 0.42 -13.06 13.12
CA TYR A 127 -0.06 -12.33 11.94
C TYR A 127 -1.59 -12.38 11.86
N VAL A 128 -2.24 -11.64 12.76
CA VAL A 128 -3.70 -11.59 12.89
C VAL A 128 -4.42 -11.03 11.66
N GLU A 129 -3.70 -10.33 10.78
CA GLU A 129 -4.27 -9.73 9.57
C GLU A 129 -4.70 -10.76 8.53
N GLY A 130 -4.10 -11.96 8.52
CA GLY A 130 -4.35 -12.96 7.48
C GLY A 130 -4.07 -12.40 6.09
N ILE A 131 -5.08 -12.45 5.20
CA ILE A 131 -4.98 -11.88 3.84
C ILE A 131 -5.19 -10.36 3.80
N TYR A 132 -5.63 -9.75 4.90
CA TYR A 132 -5.97 -8.33 4.99
C TYR A 132 -4.76 -7.49 5.42
N VAL A 133 -3.64 -7.62 4.72
CA VAL A 133 -2.41 -6.89 5.01
C VAL A 133 -2.46 -5.49 4.40
N GLY A 134 -2.02 -4.49 5.16
CA GLY A 134 -1.90 -3.11 4.70
C GLY A 134 -3.24 -2.49 4.30
N TYR A 135 -3.29 -1.81 3.15
CA TYR A 135 -4.50 -1.14 2.66
C TYR A 135 -5.71 -2.09 2.51
N LYS A 136 -5.47 -3.38 2.22
CA LYS A 136 -6.55 -4.37 2.08
C LYS A 136 -7.44 -4.45 3.31
N TYR A 137 -6.84 -4.30 4.51
CA TYR A 137 -7.61 -4.25 5.74
C TYR A 137 -8.52 -3.04 5.80
N TYR A 138 -7.97 -1.84 5.57
CA TYR A 138 -8.74 -0.60 5.74
C TYR A 138 -9.85 -0.45 4.71
N GLU A 139 -9.58 -0.83 3.45
CA GLU A 139 -10.59 -0.81 2.39
C GLU A 139 -11.72 -1.81 2.67
N THR A 140 -11.37 -3.03 3.07
CA THR A 140 -12.38 -4.07 3.37
C THR A 140 -13.17 -3.73 4.62
N ALA A 141 -12.51 -3.32 5.71
CA ALA A 141 -13.16 -2.94 6.96
C ALA A 141 -14.09 -1.72 6.80
N ALA A 142 -13.78 -0.81 5.89
CA ALA A 142 -14.64 0.31 5.55
C ALA A 142 -15.90 -0.15 4.79
N VAL A 143 -15.75 -1.03 3.81
CA VAL A 143 -16.87 -1.62 3.04
C VAL A 143 -17.80 -2.40 3.97
N GLU A 144 -17.25 -3.15 4.92
CA GLU A 144 -18.01 -3.91 5.93
C GLU A 144 -18.58 -3.02 7.06
N GLY A 145 -18.29 -1.73 7.06
CA GLY A 145 -18.78 -0.81 8.09
C GLY A 145 -18.14 -0.98 9.47
N ILE A 146 -16.99 -1.65 9.53
CA ILE A 146 -16.23 -1.89 10.77
C ILE A 146 -15.50 -0.62 11.20
N ILE A 147 -15.00 0.15 10.24
CA ILE A 147 -14.31 1.42 10.47
C ILE A 147 -14.95 2.56 9.68
N ASP A 148 -14.79 3.78 10.18
CA ASP A 148 -15.02 5.01 9.43
C ASP A 148 -13.70 5.35 8.73
N TYR A 149 -13.65 5.18 7.40
CA TYR A 149 -12.42 5.33 6.62
C TYR A 149 -11.79 6.70 6.80
N ASP A 150 -12.57 7.76 6.61
CA ASP A 150 -12.10 9.15 6.65
C ASP A 150 -11.56 9.58 8.04
N LYS A 151 -12.02 8.92 9.10
CA LYS A 151 -11.51 9.14 10.46
C LYS A 151 -10.32 8.27 10.82
N THR A 152 -10.13 7.18 10.08
CA THR A 152 -9.07 6.20 10.37
C THR A 152 -7.85 6.43 9.51
N VAL A 153 -8.05 6.60 8.20
CA VAL A 153 -6.98 6.75 7.20
C VAL A 153 -6.78 8.22 6.87
N GLN A 154 -5.56 8.69 6.99
CA GLN A 154 -5.17 10.05 6.60
C GLN A 154 -4.70 10.10 5.14
N TYR A 155 -3.80 9.19 4.76
CA TYR A 155 -3.34 9.05 3.37
C TYR A 155 -3.43 7.59 2.98
N PRO A 156 -4.21 7.25 1.95
CA PRO A 156 -4.29 5.90 1.40
C PRO A 156 -2.95 5.37 0.90
N PHE A 157 -2.84 4.07 0.73
CA PHE A 157 -1.81 3.47 -0.12
C PHE A 157 -1.96 3.98 -1.55
N GLY A 158 -0.86 4.29 -2.24
CA GLY A 158 -0.89 4.87 -3.59
C GLY A 158 -1.12 6.39 -3.62
N TYR A 159 -1.33 7.04 -2.47
CA TYR A 159 -1.55 8.49 -2.42
C TYR A 159 -0.31 9.27 -2.83
N GLY A 160 -0.50 10.33 -3.59
CA GLY A 160 0.55 11.29 -3.93
C GLY A 160 0.00 12.56 -4.55
N LEU A 161 0.79 13.64 -4.44
CA LEU A 161 0.47 14.95 -5.02
C LEU A 161 1.43 15.26 -6.17
N SER A 162 0.97 16.14 -7.06
CA SER A 162 1.73 16.65 -8.19
C SER A 162 1.51 18.16 -8.32
N TYR A 163 2.39 18.88 -8.99
CA TYR A 163 2.21 20.30 -9.33
C TYR A 163 1.28 20.49 -10.53
N THR A 164 0.79 19.39 -11.13
CA THR A 164 -0.20 19.39 -12.19
C THR A 164 -1.35 18.45 -11.86
N THR A 165 -2.34 18.39 -12.73
CA THR A 165 -3.49 17.50 -12.59
C THR A 165 -3.56 16.55 -13.77
N PHE A 166 -4.10 15.34 -13.55
CA PHE A 166 -4.27 14.34 -14.59
C PHE A 166 -5.70 13.81 -14.61
N SER A 167 -6.14 13.38 -15.78
CA SER A 167 -7.33 12.54 -15.93
C SER A 167 -6.92 11.20 -16.50
N GLN A 168 -7.59 10.15 -16.05
CA GLN A 168 -7.38 8.77 -16.52
C GLN A 168 -8.73 8.21 -16.96
N LYS A 169 -8.78 7.54 -18.11
CA LYS A 169 -9.98 6.92 -18.66
C LYS A 169 -9.67 5.54 -19.21
N MET A 170 -10.51 4.58 -18.85
CA MET A 170 -10.46 3.21 -19.35
C MET A 170 -11.25 3.05 -20.66
N SER A 171 -10.74 2.22 -21.55
CA SER A 171 -11.53 1.63 -22.63
C SER A 171 -12.45 0.53 -22.08
N ASP A 172 -13.26 -0.07 -22.97
CA ASP A 172 -13.96 -1.30 -22.65
C ASP A 172 -12.97 -2.46 -22.50
N LEU A 173 -13.37 -3.47 -21.73
CA LEU A 173 -12.57 -4.67 -21.50
C LEU A 173 -12.68 -5.61 -22.71
N THR A 174 -11.57 -6.18 -23.11
CA THR A 174 -11.49 -7.23 -24.15
C THR A 174 -10.91 -8.49 -23.52
N GLU A 175 -11.65 -9.58 -23.62
CA GLU A 175 -11.19 -10.88 -23.14
C GLU A 175 -10.43 -11.61 -24.26
N ASN A 176 -9.23 -12.10 -23.93
CA ASN A 176 -8.39 -12.86 -24.84
C ASN A 176 -7.82 -14.09 -24.11
N GLY A 177 -8.55 -15.20 -24.18
CA GLY A 177 -8.19 -16.42 -23.47
C GLY A 177 -8.15 -16.23 -21.96
N ASN A 178 -6.97 -16.38 -21.34
CA ASN A 178 -6.76 -16.20 -19.91
C ASN A 178 -6.43 -14.75 -19.51
N SER A 179 -6.46 -13.81 -20.46
CA SER A 179 -6.13 -12.41 -20.23
C SER A 179 -7.34 -11.49 -20.43
N ILE A 180 -7.38 -10.40 -19.67
CA ILE A 180 -8.28 -9.28 -19.87
C ILE A 180 -7.42 -8.09 -20.27
N GLN A 181 -7.74 -7.46 -21.40
CA GLN A 181 -6.99 -6.33 -21.95
C GLN A 181 -7.88 -5.08 -22.05
N PHE A 182 -7.30 -3.94 -21.80
CA PHE A 182 -7.90 -2.63 -21.98
C PHE A 182 -6.84 -1.55 -22.05
N ASP A 183 -7.22 -0.40 -22.56
CA ASP A 183 -6.37 0.77 -22.64
C ASP A 183 -6.74 1.78 -21.54
N VAL A 184 -5.73 2.44 -20.98
CA VAL A 184 -5.90 3.59 -20.08
C VAL A 184 -5.27 4.80 -20.73
N THR A 185 -6.10 5.80 -21.05
CA THR A 185 -5.62 7.09 -21.56
C THR A 185 -5.44 8.04 -20.41
N VAL A 186 -4.18 8.47 -20.18
CA VAL A 186 -3.79 9.47 -19.20
C VAL A 186 -3.57 10.79 -19.91
N THR A 187 -4.19 11.86 -19.43
CA THR A 187 -4.03 13.22 -19.97
C THR A 187 -3.59 14.17 -18.88
N ASN A 188 -2.53 14.93 -19.13
CA ASN A 188 -2.15 16.06 -18.28
C ASN A 188 -3.14 17.21 -18.49
N THR A 189 -4.00 17.46 -17.50
CA THR A 189 -5.05 18.49 -17.55
C THR A 189 -4.66 19.79 -16.88
N GLY A 190 -3.45 19.86 -16.29
CA GLY A 190 -2.94 21.06 -15.63
C GLY A 190 -1.97 21.85 -16.52
N ASN A 191 -1.19 22.72 -15.89
CA ASN A 191 -0.35 23.71 -16.58
C ASN A 191 1.17 23.45 -16.44
N THR A 192 1.55 22.36 -15.82
CA THR A 192 2.96 22.00 -15.58
C THR A 192 3.20 20.59 -16.13
N ALA A 193 4.35 20.37 -16.76
CA ALA A 193 4.75 19.03 -17.20
C ALA A 193 4.89 18.08 -15.98
N GLY A 194 4.49 16.84 -16.14
CA GLY A 194 4.52 15.89 -15.04
C GLY A 194 4.30 14.43 -15.48
N LYS A 195 4.51 13.53 -14.55
CA LYS A 195 4.25 12.09 -14.71
C LYS A 195 3.12 11.67 -13.79
N ASP A 196 2.30 10.74 -14.24
CA ASP A 196 1.25 10.12 -13.42
C ASP A 196 1.47 8.61 -13.29
N VAL A 197 0.80 8.00 -12.33
CA VAL A 197 0.79 6.56 -12.11
C VAL A 197 -0.61 6.03 -12.36
N VAL A 198 -0.73 5.07 -13.26
CA VAL A 198 -1.93 4.26 -13.44
C VAL A 198 -1.86 3.14 -12.41
N GLU A 199 -2.79 3.10 -11.49
CA GLU A 199 -2.95 2.02 -10.51
C GLU A 199 -4.23 1.26 -10.84
N VAL A 200 -4.11 -0.02 -11.19
CA VAL A 200 -5.25 -0.87 -11.53
C VAL A 200 -5.58 -1.78 -10.36
N TYR A 201 -6.79 -1.69 -9.90
CA TYR A 201 -7.32 -2.52 -8.82
C TYR A 201 -8.44 -3.42 -9.32
N TYR A 202 -8.67 -4.52 -8.63
CA TYR A 202 -9.88 -5.31 -8.80
C TYR A 202 -10.59 -5.52 -7.46
N ASN A 203 -11.92 -5.55 -7.52
CA ASN A 203 -12.80 -5.93 -6.43
C ASN A 203 -13.50 -7.23 -6.84
N PRO A 204 -13.21 -8.36 -6.19
CA PRO A 204 -13.80 -9.65 -6.51
C PRO A 204 -15.23 -9.78 -5.97
N PRO A 205 -16.06 -10.68 -6.52
CA PRO A 205 -17.34 -11.03 -5.90
C PRO A 205 -17.09 -11.68 -4.53
N TYR A 206 -17.82 -11.26 -3.52
CA TYR A 206 -17.73 -11.81 -2.17
C TYR A 206 -19.10 -12.22 -1.64
N ASN A 207 -19.16 -13.43 -1.07
CA ASN A 207 -20.32 -13.93 -0.36
C ASN A 207 -19.88 -14.30 1.05
N ASN A 208 -20.58 -13.81 2.06
CA ASN A 208 -20.26 -14.09 3.46
C ASN A 208 -20.26 -15.61 3.73
N GLY A 209 -19.16 -16.10 4.30
CA GLY A 209 -18.94 -17.53 4.54
C GLY A 209 -18.37 -18.29 3.32
N GLY A 210 -18.10 -17.62 2.20
CA GLY A 210 -17.35 -18.15 1.07
C GLY A 210 -15.84 -17.99 1.23
N ILE A 211 -15.12 -17.95 0.08
CA ILE A 211 -13.68 -17.73 0.07
C ILE A 211 -13.39 -16.30 0.51
N GLU A 212 -12.49 -16.14 1.49
CA GLU A 212 -12.07 -14.82 1.99
C GLU A 212 -11.35 -13.99 0.92
N LYS A 213 -11.76 -12.74 0.77
CA LYS A 213 -11.25 -11.82 -0.25
C LYS A 213 -11.24 -10.39 0.27
N ALA A 214 -10.17 -9.67 -0.03
CA ALA A 214 -10.13 -8.24 0.20
C ALA A 214 -10.96 -7.49 -0.86
N SER A 215 -11.61 -6.40 -0.45
CA SER A 215 -12.46 -5.58 -1.33
C SER A 215 -11.66 -4.79 -2.38
N ALA A 216 -10.39 -4.48 -2.12
CA ALA A 216 -9.51 -3.78 -3.05
C ALA A 216 -8.17 -4.51 -3.18
N ASN A 217 -7.79 -4.84 -4.41
CA ASN A 217 -6.55 -5.55 -4.70
C ASN A 217 -5.84 -4.88 -5.86
N LEU A 218 -4.67 -4.28 -5.61
CA LEU A 218 -3.79 -3.77 -6.67
C LEU A 218 -3.26 -4.96 -7.46
N ILE A 219 -3.44 -4.92 -8.78
CA ILE A 219 -3.01 -6.00 -9.67
C ILE A 219 -1.89 -5.56 -10.61
N VAL A 220 -1.94 -4.30 -11.06
CA VAL A 220 -0.90 -3.74 -11.91
C VAL A 220 -0.77 -2.24 -11.65
N PHE A 221 0.43 -1.71 -11.82
CA PHE A 221 0.65 -0.27 -11.88
C PHE A 221 1.70 0.06 -12.93
N GLU A 222 1.55 1.23 -13.56
CA GLU A 222 2.50 1.74 -14.54
C GLU A 222 2.60 3.26 -14.47
N LYS A 223 3.81 3.79 -14.62
CA LYS A 223 4.07 5.22 -14.61
C LYS A 223 4.22 5.74 -16.03
N THR A 224 3.57 6.86 -16.34
CA THR A 224 3.73 7.53 -17.63
C THR A 224 5.13 8.10 -17.82
N GLU A 225 5.51 8.32 -19.08
CA GLU A 225 6.55 9.28 -19.43
C GLU A 225 6.15 10.69 -18.97
N LEU A 226 7.06 11.64 -19.10
CA LEU A 226 6.75 13.04 -18.86
C LEU A 226 5.70 13.52 -19.89
N LEU A 227 4.58 14.04 -19.40
CA LEU A 227 3.52 14.59 -20.23
C LEU A 227 3.50 16.11 -20.10
N GLU A 228 3.57 16.80 -21.23
CA GLU A 228 3.39 18.24 -21.31
C GLU A 228 1.91 18.62 -21.04
N PRO A 229 1.61 19.87 -20.67
CA PRO A 229 0.24 20.35 -20.51
C PRO A 229 -0.62 20.06 -21.75
N GLY A 230 -1.75 19.36 -21.56
CA GLY A 230 -2.65 18.92 -22.61
C GLY A 230 -2.23 17.65 -23.36
N GLU A 231 -1.05 17.11 -23.09
CA GLU A 231 -0.57 15.87 -23.70
C GLU A 231 -1.27 14.65 -23.09
N SER A 232 -1.47 13.64 -23.94
CA SER A 232 -2.09 12.37 -23.55
C SER A 232 -1.21 11.19 -23.95
N LYS A 233 -1.21 10.16 -23.10
CA LYS A 233 -0.56 8.87 -23.37
C LYS A 233 -1.55 7.75 -23.11
N THR A 234 -1.62 6.80 -24.02
CA THR A 234 -2.38 5.56 -23.82
C THR A 234 -1.43 4.44 -23.41
N ILE A 235 -1.79 3.73 -22.36
CA ILE A 235 -1.11 2.56 -21.81
C ILE A 235 -2.03 1.37 -21.97
N THR A 236 -1.55 0.32 -22.63
CA THR A 236 -2.31 -0.94 -22.77
C THR A 236 -2.01 -1.84 -21.57
N ILE A 237 -3.04 -2.17 -20.82
CA ILE A 237 -3.00 -3.05 -19.66
C ILE A 237 -3.44 -4.45 -20.08
N SER A 238 -2.72 -5.47 -19.61
CA SER A 238 -3.08 -6.88 -19.77
C SER A 238 -3.03 -7.57 -18.42
N LEU A 239 -4.17 -8.03 -17.94
CA LEU A 239 -4.31 -8.74 -16.68
C LEU A 239 -4.42 -10.24 -16.95
N ASN A 240 -3.69 -11.05 -16.17
CA ASN A 240 -3.90 -12.49 -16.14
C ASN A 240 -5.04 -12.82 -15.15
N LYS A 241 -6.06 -13.56 -15.59
CA LYS A 241 -7.20 -13.93 -14.73
C LYS A 241 -6.79 -14.72 -13.50
N GLU A 242 -5.74 -15.53 -13.59
CA GLU A 242 -5.20 -16.30 -12.48
C GLU A 242 -4.75 -15.41 -11.31
N GLU A 243 -4.23 -14.22 -11.59
CA GLU A 243 -3.81 -13.25 -10.57
C GLU A 243 -4.98 -12.67 -9.76
N MET A 244 -6.22 -12.82 -10.26
CA MET A 244 -7.44 -12.43 -9.54
C MET A 244 -8.06 -13.57 -8.73
N ALA A 245 -7.49 -14.79 -8.79
CA ALA A 245 -7.96 -15.92 -8.01
C ALA A 245 -7.63 -15.76 -6.53
N SER A 246 -8.49 -16.32 -5.68
CA SER A 246 -8.34 -16.33 -4.22
C SER A 246 -8.16 -17.76 -3.72
N TYR A 247 -7.33 -17.93 -2.67
CA TYR A 247 -7.07 -19.27 -2.11
C TYR A 247 -8.22 -19.76 -1.25
N ASP A 248 -8.80 -20.88 -1.62
CA ASP A 248 -9.88 -21.55 -0.88
C ASP A 248 -9.29 -22.50 0.17
N MET A 249 -9.03 -21.95 1.37
CA MET A 249 -8.40 -22.69 2.47
C MET A 249 -9.36 -23.73 3.11
N SER A 250 -10.66 -23.47 3.09
CA SER A 250 -11.67 -24.28 3.77
C SER A 250 -12.33 -25.34 2.89
N GLY A 251 -12.23 -25.21 1.58
CA GLY A 251 -12.90 -26.07 0.61
C GLY A 251 -11.92 -26.90 -0.24
N THR A 252 -11.48 -26.31 -1.35
CA THR A 252 -10.72 -27.06 -2.37
C THR A 252 -9.22 -27.14 -2.11
N GLY A 253 -8.67 -26.28 -1.26
CA GLY A 253 -7.23 -26.20 -0.99
C GLY A 253 -6.42 -25.73 -2.21
N CYS A 254 -7.04 -24.97 -3.10
CA CYS A 254 -6.38 -24.40 -4.29
C CYS A 254 -6.85 -22.95 -4.54
N TYR A 255 -6.24 -22.27 -5.49
CA TYR A 255 -6.71 -20.96 -5.96
C TYR A 255 -7.95 -21.12 -6.84
N VAL A 256 -8.95 -20.29 -6.60
CA VAL A 256 -10.22 -20.30 -7.33
C VAL A 256 -10.54 -18.88 -7.81
N LEU A 257 -10.75 -18.75 -9.11
CA LEU A 257 -11.42 -17.59 -9.69
C LEU A 257 -12.91 -17.89 -9.73
N GLU A 258 -13.65 -17.34 -8.76
CA GLU A 258 -15.07 -17.67 -8.62
C GLU A 258 -15.91 -16.98 -9.70
N GLN A 259 -17.02 -17.64 -10.04
CA GLN A 259 -18.06 -17.05 -10.87
C GLN A 259 -18.60 -15.75 -10.23
N GLY A 260 -18.78 -14.72 -11.02
CA GLY A 260 -19.38 -13.46 -10.56
C GLY A 260 -18.81 -12.22 -11.24
N ASN A 261 -19.18 -11.07 -10.73
CA ASN A 261 -18.78 -9.79 -11.26
C ASN A 261 -17.53 -9.27 -10.54
N TYR A 262 -16.46 -9.09 -11.28
CA TYR A 262 -15.24 -8.43 -10.84
C TYR A 262 -15.29 -6.98 -11.31
N ILE A 263 -15.13 -6.03 -10.39
CA ILE A 263 -14.99 -4.62 -10.76
C ILE A 263 -13.51 -4.35 -10.98
N ILE A 264 -13.10 -4.07 -12.20
CA ILE A 264 -11.75 -3.64 -12.54
C ILE A 264 -11.76 -2.12 -12.62
N SER A 265 -10.88 -1.47 -11.88
CA SER A 265 -10.85 -0.02 -11.77
C SER A 265 -9.45 0.55 -11.94
N VAL A 266 -9.39 1.78 -12.46
CA VAL A 266 -8.22 2.64 -12.41
C VAL A 266 -8.44 3.63 -11.29
N ASN A 267 -7.51 3.68 -10.36
CA ASN A 267 -7.66 4.46 -9.17
C ASN A 267 -6.56 5.54 -9.06
N ARG A 268 -6.84 6.57 -8.28
CA ARG A 268 -5.84 7.56 -7.86
C ARG A 268 -4.95 7.02 -6.75
N ASP A 269 -5.51 6.17 -5.90
CA ASP A 269 -4.93 5.49 -4.74
C ASP A 269 -5.85 4.32 -4.37
N SER A 270 -5.55 3.54 -3.35
CA SER A 270 -6.35 2.35 -2.97
C SER A 270 -7.84 2.63 -2.74
N HIS A 271 -8.20 3.88 -2.41
CA HIS A 271 -9.56 4.26 -2.04
C HIS A 271 -10.31 5.01 -3.15
N ASN A 272 -9.63 5.86 -3.90
CA ASN A 272 -10.26 6.82 -4.81
C ASN A 272 -10.28 6.30 -6.25
N ILE A 273 -11.43 5.76 -6.66
CA ILE A 273 -11.67 5.24 -8.02
C ILE A 273 -11.84 6.41 -9.00
N LEU A 274 -11.15 6.37 -10.14
CA LEU A 274 -11.25 7.33 -11.24
C LEU A 274 -12.19 6.84 -12.36
N ASP A 275 -12.06 5.57 -12.75
CA ASP A 275 -12.90 4.93 -13.76
C ASP A 275 -12.96 3.41 -13.49
N SER A 276 -14.02 2.74 -13.94
CA SER A 276 -14.17 1.30 -13.70
C SER A 276 -14.97 0.60 -14.80
N ARG A 277 -14.74 -0.72 -14.91
CA ARG A 277 -15.49 -1.63 -15.78
C ARG A 277 -15.80 -2.91 -15.00
N THR A 278 -16.91 -3.54 -15.35
CA THR A 278 -17.28 -4.84 -14.78
C THR A 278 -16.86 -5.96 -15.73
N TYR A 279 -16.11 -6.90 -15.21
CA TYR A 279 -15.81 -8.18 -15.85
C TYR A 279 -16.69 -9.27 -15.24
N ALA A 280 -17.50 -9.94 -16.05
CA ALA A 280 -18.36 -11.04 -15.61
C ALA A 280 -17.66 -12.38 -15.86
N GLN A 281 -17.18 -13.03 -14.80
CA GLN A 281 -16.65 -14.38 -14.86
C GLN A 281 -17.79 -15.40 -14.91
N PRO A 282 -17.92 -16.22 -15.98
CA PRO A 282 -19.11 -17.04 -16.18
C PRO A 282 -19.16 -18.30 -15.32
N ASN A 283 -18.03 -18.86 -14.95
CA ASN A 283 -17.90 -20.10 -14.18
C ASN A 283 -16.67 -20.05 -13.28
N ASP A 284 -16.67 -20.86 -12.21
CA ASP A 284 -15.48 -21.04 -11.39
C ASP A 284 -14.34 -21.67 -12.20
N ILE A 285 -13.13 -21.12 -12.05
CA ILE A 285 -11.89 -21.71 -12.56
C ILE A 285 -11.04 -22.08 -11.35
N ARG A 286 -10.60 -23.34 -11.29
CA ARG A 286 -9.70 -23.84 -10.24
C ARG A 286 -8.30 -23.95 -10.81
N TYR A 287 -7.34 -23.43 -10.06
CA TYR A 287 -5.93 -23.52 -10.38
C TYR A 287 -5.31 -24.54 -9.43
N ASP A 288 -5.09 -25.75 -9.91
CA ASP A 288 -4.50 -26.82 -9.10
C ASP A 288 -3.11 -26.44 -8.63
N GLY A 289 -2.88 -26.53 -7.32
CA GLY A 289 -1.70 -26.02 -6.62
C GLY A 289 -0.33 -26.54 -7.07
N CYS A 290 -0.29 -27.41 -8.08
CA CYS A 290 0.96 -27.91 -8.69
C CYS A 290 1.78 -26.80 -9.38
N LEU A 291 1.15 -25.75 -9.88
CA LEU A 291 1.85 -24.69 -10.62
C LEU A 291 2.52 -23.64 -9.72
N LEU A 292 2.02 -23.44 -8.51
CA LEU A 292 2.61 -22.49 -7.56
C LEU A 292 3.75 -23.08 -6.73
N TYR A 293 3.78 -24.40 -6.56
CA TYR A 293 4.86 -25.08 -5.83
C TYR A 293 6.11 -25.36 -6.69
N THR A 294 5.99 -25.34 -8.02
CA THR A 294 7.09 -25.77 -8.90
C THR A 294 8.01 -24.65 -9.34
N SER A 295 7.62 -23.39 -9.24
CA SER A 295 8.50 -22.29 -9.66
C SER A 295 9.41 -21.77 -8.54
N ASP A 296 9.02 -21.90 -7.28
CA ASP A 296 9.77 -21.30 -6.16
C ASP A 296 10.55 -22.35 -5.34
N ALA A 297 9.95 -23.49 -5.05
CA ALA A 297 10.60 -24.53 -4.24
C ALA A 297 11.69 -25.31 -4.99
N ALA A 298 11.70 -25.33 -6.32
CA ALA A 298 12.71 -26.03 -7.10
C ALA A 298 13.99 -25.21 -7.29
N ASP A 299 13.89 -23.88 -7.30
CA ASP A 299 15.06 -22.99 -7.41
C ASP A 299 15.81 -22.89 -6.09
N ASP A 300 15.12 -22.95 -4.95
CA ASP A 300 15.74 -22.91 -3.62
C ASP A 300 16.48 -24.22 -3.27
N MET A 301 16.11 -25.35 -3.87
CA MET A 301 16.78 -26.65 -3.64
C MET A 301 18.03 -26.86 -4.47
N GLN A 302 18.29 -26.03 -5.48
CA GLN A 302 19.52 -26.11 -6.29
C GLN A 302 20.67 -25.24 -5.76
N CYS A 303 20.46 -24.48 -4.69
CA CYS A 303 21.48 -23.66 -4.05
C CYS A 303 22.11 -24.29 -2.81
N VAL A 304 22.07 -25.62 -2.65
CA VAL A 304 22.79 -26.35 -1.59
C VAL A 304 23.90 -27.21 -2.17
#